data_8faec2a3339d0074cb304292ed875027
#
_entry.id   8faec2a3339d0074cb304292ed875027
#
_cell.length_a   1.000
_cell.length_b   1.000
_cell.length_c   1.000
_cell.angle_alpha   90.00
_cell.angle_beta   90.00
_cell.angle_gamma   90.00
#
_symmetry.space_group_name_H-M   'P 1'
#
loop_
_entity.id
_entity.type
_entity.pdbx_description
1 polymer ?
#
loop_
_entity_poly.entity_id
_entity_poly.type
_entity_poly.pdbx_seq_one_letter_code
_entity_poly.pdbx_strand_id
1 'polypeptide(L)'
;MFDPVIAPSGTLLGLLQRGRGDGTLHALTAPRSEALAALNHCVLRDPRHDWQVENRSLYYARLYLDLHGELDEVEAHLFGSGDVLDTDESRTGLTLAVLGHLASYGRRDALQLLRRYAAHGTNWAWALDELALRDDDAGLRALAAPVLARFTTDAEGEAELAATVRDAFEPRPWRLWADDPRQSIATRVRRAQETGCFDRWQRQMRPTGPRPGWSVRAVFEWAQQGIERGAALHVPAARCLSAVAGPEDRPEILRAAEDGTEGARCTALRHLADSDDPDALALIERAVATGSAPVVEAAVDAFERMRSLAAVDRARGWVHRPDPLGAAAGRVLACRGGLQDRDLVLAALREAVRGEGPDAPTLWTLVDGAGRLGIAAGAPVLRHVYRETASSHLRGRTARALAATDPSFATGFAVECLWDCEETTREIAARHAETGDTRVVDRLRRLAADPAEEAEVQTAVRGRIGPEETTV
;
A
#
# COMPACT_ATOMS: atom_id res chain seq x y z
N MET A 1 18.04 11.64 14.47
CA MET A 1 16.71 11.85 13.87
C MET A 1 15.79 10.94 14.66
N PHE A 2 14.82 11.50 15.42
CA PHE A 2 13.87 10.67 16.15
C PHE A 2 12.90 10.09 15.13
N ASP A 3 12.84 8.76 15.04
CA ASP A 3 11.75 8.11 14.30
C ASP A 3 10.42 8.55 14.94
N PRO A 4 9.51 9.15 14.17
CA PRO A 4 8.23 9.56 14.70
C PRO A 4 7.43 8.31 15.10
N VAL A 5 7.18 8.18 16.40
CA VAL A 5 6.46 7.02 16.96
C VAL A 5 4.95 7.29 16.85
N ILE A 6 4.21 6.32 16.31
CA ILE A 6 2.74 6.35 16.34
C ILE A 6 2.26 6.36 17.80
N ALA A 7 1.35 7.26 18.13
CA ALA A 7 0.81 7.40 19.48
C ALA A 7 0.11 6.11 19.96
N PRO A 8 0.00 5.86 21.28
CA PRO A 8 -0.66 4.67 21.82
C PRO A 8 -2.08 4.50 21.29
N SER A 9 -2.45 3.26 20.97
CA SER A 9 -3.75 2.87 20.39
C SER A 9 -4.97 3.24 21.24
N GLY A 10 -4.79 3.49 22.53
CA GLY A 10 -5.85 3.95 23.45
C GLY A 10 -6.07 5.47 23.47
N THR A 11 -5.32 6.26 22.70
CA THR A 11 -5.47 7.71 22.61
C THR A 11 -6.19 8.12 21.33
N LEU A 12 -6.91 9.25 21.34
CA LEU A 12 -7.57 9.77 20.13
C LEU A 12 -6.55 9.95 18.99
N LEU A 13 -5.41 10.57 19.27
CA LEU A 13 -4.35 10.73 18.28
C LEU A 13 -3.88 9.39 17.71
N GLY A 14 -3.62 8.39 18.55
CA GLY A 14 -3.15 7.08 18.11
C GLY A 14 -4.19 6.31 17.31
N LEU A 15 -5.47 6.47 17.60
CA LEU A 15 -6.57 5.90 16.80
C LEU A 15 -6.65 6.56 15.42
N LEU A 16 -6.58 7.89 15.35
CA LEU A 16 -6.61 8.63 14.08
C LEU A 16 -5.36 8.37 13.23
N GLN A 17 -4.18 8.31 13.84
CA GLN A 17 -2.94 7.94 13.13
C GLN A 17 -2.99 6.54 12.51
N ARG A 18 -3.73 5.62 13.12
CA ARG A 18 -3.99 4.28 12.56
C ARG A 18 -5.12 4.28 11.51
N GLY A 19 -5.88 5.35 11.40
CA GLY A 19 -7.05 5.44 10.50
C GLY A 19 -8.19 4.55 10.94
N ARG A 20 -8.32 4.26 12.24
CA ARG A 20 -9.35 3.37 12.78
C ARG A 20 -10.72 4.05 12.83
N GLY A 21 -11.77 3.26 12.60
CA GLY A 21 -13.15 3.75 12.64
C GLY A 21 -13.59 4.23 14.03
N ASP A 22 -13.14 3.56 15.11
CA ASP A 22 -13.40 4.03 16.47
C ASP A 22 -12.71 5.37 16.78
N GLY A 23 -11.61 5.69 16.09
CA GLY A 23 -10.98 7.02 16.13
C GLY A 23 -11.91 8.10 15.58
N THR A 24 -12.58 7.85 14.46
CA THR A 24 -13.61 8.75 13.93
C THR A 24 -14.77 8.91 14.92
N LEU A 25 -15.31 7.81 15.43
CA LEU A 25 -16.43 7.84 16.38
C LEU A 25 -16.04 8.60 17.67
N HIS A 26 -14.81 8.41 18.16
CA HIS A 26 -14.31 9.15 19.31
C HIS A 26 -14.16 10.64 18.98
N ALA A 27 -13.56 11.01 17.85
CA ALA A 27 -13.42 12.41 17.44
C ALA A 27 -14.75 13.15 17.32
N LEU A 28 -15.81 12.49 16.84
CA LEU A 28 -17.14 13.05 16.72
C LEU A 28 -17.85 13.27 18.07
N THR A 29 -17.38 12.62 19.16
CA THR A 29 -17.94 12.75 20.49
C THR A 29 -17.04 13.56 21.44
N ALA A 30 -15.77 13.76 21.11
CA ALA A 30 -14.82 14.57 21.87
C ALA A 30 -15.11 16.06 21.72
N PRO A 31 -14.55 16.92 22.61
CA PRO A 31 -14.54 18.36 22.39
C PRO A 31 -13.96 18.71 21.02
N ARG A 32 -14.67 19.54 20.23
CA ARG A 32 -14.28 19.85 18.82
C ARG A 32 -12.84 20.34 18.70
N SER A 33 -12.35 21.18 19.64
CA SER A 33 -10.98 21.68 19.62
C SER A 33 -9.94 20.56 19.80
N GLU A 34 -10.21 19.57 20.64
CA GLU A 34 -9.34 18.42 20.85
C GLU A 34 -9.32 17.53 19.61
N ALA A 35 -10.51 17.26 19.04
CA ALA A 35 -10.62 16.46 17.83
C ALA A 35 -9.89 17.10 16.65
N LEU A 36 -10.03 18.42 16.45
CA LEU A 36 -9.33 19.14 15.39
C LEU A 36 -7.83 19.21 15.62
N ALA A 37 -7.37 19.40 16.87
CA ALA A 37 -5.94 19.38 17.17
C ALA A 37 -5.30 18.01 16.86
N ALA A 38 -5.99 16.91 17.18
CA ALA A 38 -5.53 15.56 16.85
C ALA A 38 -5.55 15.31 15.33
N LEU A 39 -6.59 15.76 14.61
CA LEU A 39 -6.71 15.65 13.17
C LEU A 39 -5.60 16.45 12.45
N ASN A 40 -5.40 17.71 12.82
CA ASN A 40 -4.33 18.55 12.28
C ASN A 40 -2.96 17.91 12.53
N HIS A 41 -2.74 17.34 13.72
CA HIS A 41 -1.49 16.62 13.98
C HIS A 41 -1.27 15.44 13.03
N CYS A 42 -2.32 14.66 12.73
CA CYS A 42 -2.23 13.53 11.80
C CYS A 42 -1.92 13.97 10.36
N VAL A 43 -2.48 15.09 9.91
CA VAL A 43 -2.33 15.57 8.54
C VAL A 43 -1.01 16.31 8.33
N LEU A 44 -0.58 17.11 9.31
CA LEU A 44 0.59 17.98 9.20
C LEU A 44 1.88 17.31 9.69
N ARG A 45 1.78 16.23 10.46
CA ARG A 45 2.90 15.54 11.10
C ARG A 45 2.70 14.03 11.08
N ASP A 46 2.47 13.49 9.87
CA ASP A 46 2.31 12.03 9.71
C ASP A 46 3.60 11.32 10.13
N PRO A 47 3.54 10.37 11.08
CA PRO A 47 4.70 9.61 11.50
C PRO A 47 5.16 8.55 10.49
N ARG A 48 4.38 8.30 9.42
CA ARG A 48 4.69 7.28 8.43
C ARG A 48 5.68 7.81 7.39
N HIS A 49 6.65 6.98 7.01
CA HIS A 49 7.63 7.32 5.98
C HIS A 49 7.03 7.28 4.57
N ASP A 50 6.04 6.42 4.36
CA ASP A 50 5.36 6.24 3.08
C ASP A 50 3.85 6.29 3.27
N TRP A 51 3.30 7.50 3.27
CA TRP A 51 1.87 7.73 3.42
C TRP A 51 1.05 7.24 2.20
N GLN A 52 1.70 7.08 1.03
CA GLN A 52 1.03 6.66 -0.21
C GLN A 52 0.69 5.18 -0.18
N VAL A 53 1.50 4.34 0.49
CA VAL A 53 1.24 2.89 0.60
C VAL A 53 -0.06 2.62 1.34
N GLU A 54 -0.35 3.40 2.39
CA GLU A 54 -1.62 3.34 3.12
C GLU A 54 -2.25 4.72 3.17
N ASN A 55 -2.87 5.13 2.05
CA ASN A 55 -3.40 6.48 1.91
C ASN A 55 -4.62 6.72 2.82
N ARG A 56 -4.49 7.68 3.73
CA ARG A 56 -5.55 8.09 4.66
C ARG A 56 -6.13 9.46 4.36
N SER A 57 -5.79 10.05 3.21
CA SER A 57 -6.22 11.41 2.85
C SER A 57 -7.74 11.55 2.80
N LEU A 58 -8.44 10.59 2.22
CA LEU A 58 -9.91 10.56 2.18
C LEU A 58 -10.52 10.44 3.57
N TYR A 59 -9.95 9.61 4.44
CA TYR A 59 -10.39 9.44 5.83
C TYR A 59 -10.31 10.75 6.61
N TYR A 60 -9.18 11.46 6.51
CA TYR A 60 -9.00 12.75 7.18
C TYR A 60 -9.88 13.84 6.55
N ALA A 61 -10.05 13.86 5.23
CA ALA A 61 -10.93 14.82 4.57
C ALA A 61 -12.40 14.67 5.03
N ARG A 62 -12.89 13.43 5.13
CA ARG A 62 -14.23 13.17 5.69
C ARG A 62 -14.36 13.66 7.13
N LEU A 63 -13.34 13.45 7.94
CA LEU A 63 -13.33 13.93 9.33
C LEU A 63 -13.29 15.47 9.42
N TYR A 64 -12.54 16.15 8.54
CA TYR A 64 -12.60 17.62 8.44
C TYR A 64 -14.01 18.12 8.10
N LEU A 65 -14.74 17.41 7.21
CA LEU A 65 -16.12 17.76 6.88
C LEU A 65 -17.07 17.56 8.07
N ASP A 66 -16.98 16.40 8.72
CA ASP A 66 -17.83 16.05 9.86
C ASP A 66 -17.59 16.99 11.07
N LEU A 67 -16.36 17.42 11.30
CA LEU A 67 -15.98 18.35 12.37
C LEU A 67 -16.12 19.84 11.97
N HIS A 68 -16.50 20.14 10.73
CA HIS A 68 -16.47 21.51 10.18
C HIS A 68 -15.12 22.20 10.44
N GLY A 69 -14.01 21.49 10.15
CA GLY A 69 -12.65 21.93 10.45
C GLY A 69 -12.22 23.12 9.60
N GLU A 70 -11.61 24.12 10.22
CA GLU A 70 -10.95 25.25 9.57
C GLU A 70 -9.61 24.81 8.98
N LEU A 71 -9.11 25.51 7.94
CA LEU A 71 -7.87 25.18 7.25
C LEU A 71 -6.69 26.11 7.60
N ASP A 72 -6.83 26.97 8.64
CA ASP A 72 -5.80 27.96 9.00
C ASP A 72 -4.46 27.32 9.37
N GLU A 73 -4.47 26.22 10.13
CA GLU A 73 -3.25 25.49 10.48
C GLU A 73 -2.62 24.78 9.26
N VAL A 74 -3.47 24.27 8.34
CA VAL A 74 -3.04 23.69 7.07
C VAL A 74 -2.38 24.76 6.19
N GLU A 75 -2.98 25.94 6.10
CA GLU A 75 -2.42 27.07 5.39
C GLU A 75 -1.08 27.51 5.98
N ALA A 76 -1.03 27.69 7.29
CA ALA A 76 0.20 28.08 8.01
C ALA A 76 1.33 27.05 7.82
N HIS A 77 1.00 25.76 7.74
CA HIS A 77 1.97 24.70 7.48
C HIS A 77 2.50 24.77 6.03
N LEU A 78 1.61 24.90 5.05
CA LEU A 78 1.97 24.91 3.63
C LEU A 78 2.82 26.13 3.23
N PHE A 79 2.57 27.31 3.82
CA PHE A 79 3.29 28.55 3.55
C PHE A 79 4.28 28.94 4.65
N GLY A 80 4.55 28.03 5.58
CA GLY A 80 5.51 28.25 6.66
C GLY A 80 6.96 28.17 6.19
N SER A 81 7.88 28.59 7.04
CA SER A 81 9.34 28.56 6.77
C SER A 81 9.89 27.14 6.54
N GLY A 82 9.13 26.12 6.87
CA GLY A 82 9.45 24.71 6.60
C GLY A 82 9.00 24.21 5.24
N ASP A 83 8.41 25.05 4.38
CA ASP A 83 8.06 24.69 3.01
C ASP A 83 9.33 24.70 2.14
N VAL A 84 10.05 23.60 2.21
CA VAL A 84 11.24 23.31 1.41
C VAL A 84 10.91 22.20 0.42
N LEU A 85 11.76 22.02 -0.61
CA LEU A 85 11.57 20.91 -1.54
C LEU A 85 11.62 19.58 -0.79
N ASP A 86 10.51 18.85 -0.82
CA ASP A 86 10.33 17.56 -0.14
C ASP A 86 10.33 16.44 -1.19
N THR A 87 11.50 15.88 -1.43
CA THR A 87 11.68 14.84 -2.45
C THR A 87 10.94 13.55 -2.11
N ASP A 88 10.60 13.34 -0.85
CA ASP A 88 9.93 12.12 -0.37
C ASP A 88 8.43 12.33 -0.16
N GLU A 89 7.91 13.54 -0.44
CA GLU A 89 6.50 13.91 -0.24
C GLU A 89 5.99 13.73 1.22
N SER A 90 6.90 13.52 2.17
CA SER A 90 6.55 13.14 3.54
C SER A 90 5.92 14.27 4.36
N ARG A 91 6.18 15.53 3.96
CA ARG A 91 5.71 16.71 4.68
C ARG A 91 4.42 17.30 4.10
N THR A 92 4.31 17.36 2.78
CA THR A 92 3.25 18.12 2.09
C THR A 92 2.29 17.24 1.29
N GLY A 93 2.72 16.05 0.87
CA GLY A 93 1.92 15.19 -0.01
C GLY A 93 0.57 14.80 0.60
N LEU A 94 0.55 14.29 1.84
CA LEU A 94 -0.70 13.95 2.53
C LEU A 94 -1.60 15.19 2.71
N THR A 95 -1.02 16.33 3.07
CA THR A 95 -1.75 17.58 3.27
C THR A 95 -2.44 18.05 1.97
N LEU A 96 -1.72 18.00 0.85
CA LEU A 96 -2.26 18.36 -0.47
C LEU A 96 -3.35 17.38 -0.92
N ALA A 97 -3.17 16.07 -0.68
CA ALA A 97 -4.17 15.06 -1.00
C ALA A 97 -5.46 15.25 -0.17
N VAL A 98 -5.34 15.61 1.11
CA VAL A 98 -6.51 15.95 1.96
C VAL A 98 -7.25 17.16 1.39
N LEU A 99 -6.53 18.22 1.01
CA LEU A 99 -7.15 19.39 0.36
C LEU A 99 -7.82 19.02 -0.97
N GLY A 100 -7.20 18.12 -1.74
CA GLY A 100 -7.78 17.59 -2.97
C GLY A 100 -9.13 16.92 -2.73
N HIS A 101 -9.24 16.04 -1.75
CA HIS A 101 -10.52 15.42 -1.40
C HIS A 101 -11.54 16.45 -0.89
N LEU A 102 -11.13 17.40 -0.05
CA LEU A 102 -12.02 18.48 0.40
C LEU A 102 -12.56 19.31 -0.76
N ALA A 103 -11.71 19.60 -1.76
CA ALA A 103 -12.14 20.28 -2.98
C ALA A 103 -13.16 19.45 -3.79
N SER A 104 -12.97 18.12 -3.89
CA SER A 104 -13.93 17.20 -4.53
C SER A 104 -15.29 17.21 -3.83
N TYR A 105 -15.33 17.40 -2.50
CA TYR A 105 -16.55 17.56 -1.72
C TYR A 105 -17.12 19.00 -1.75
N GLY A 106 -16.57 19.87 -2.62
CA GLY A 106 -17.08 21.23 -2.83
C GLY A 106 -16.57 22.30 -1.85
N ARG A 107 -15.54 22.01 -1.05
CA ARG A 107 -14.88 22.98 -0.18
C ARG A 107 -14.08 23.98 -1.04
N ARG A 108 -14.65 25.16 -1.25
CA ARG A 108 -14.03 26.22 -2.08
C ARG A 108 -12.74 26.77 -1.47
N ASP A 109 -12.64 26.87 -0.17
CA ASP A 109 -11.45 27.30 0.56
C ASP A 109 -10.28 26.33 0.32
N ALA A 110 -10.51 25.03 0.34
CA ALA A 110 -9.51 24.01 0.01
C ALA A 110 -9.03 24.13 -1.46
N LEU A 111 -9.94 24.31 -2.41
CA LEU A 111 -9.59 24.52 -3.81
C LEU A 111 -8.77 25.80 -4.03
N GLN A 112 -9.15 26.89 -3.36
CA GLN A 112 -8.38 28.15 -3.43
C GLN A 112 -7.00 28.01 -2.81
N LEU A 113 -6.88 27.27 -1.70
CA LEU A 113 -5.61 27.01 -1.04
C LEU A 113 -4.67 26.18 -1.95
N LEU A 114 -5.19 25.15 -2.61
CA LEU A 114 -4.45 24.35 -3.61
C LEU A 114 -3.98 25.23 -4.78
N ARG A 115 -4.85 26.07 -5.35
CA ARG A 115 -4.49 26.99 -6.44
C ARG A 115 -3.38 27.95 -6.02
N ARG A 116 -3.48 28.50 -4.82
CA ARG A 116 -2.47 29.40 -4.28
C ARG A 116 -1.14 28.69 -4.03
N TYR A 117 -1.18 27.43 -3.55
CA TYR A 117 0.02 26.65 -3.32
C TYR A 117 0.67 26.21 -4.66
N ALA A 118 -0.10 25.81 -5.66
CA ALA A 118 0.41 25.54 -7.00
C ALA A 118 1.10 26.77 -7.63
N ALA A 119 0.60 27.97 -7.34
CA ALA A 119 1.22 29.22 -7.81
C ALA A 119 2.50 29.59 -7.04
N HIS A 120 2.56 29.39 -5.73
CA HIS A 120 3.58 29.98 -4.86
C HIS A 120 4.35 29.01 -3.97
N GLY A 121 3.84 27.79 -3.71
CA GLY A 121 4.46 26.79 -2.84
C GLY A 121 5.69 26.13 -3.46
N THR A 122 6.56 25.56 -2.63
CA THR A 122 7.81 24.92 -3.10
C THR A 122 7.52 23.61 -3.84
N ASN A 123 6.57 22.80 -3.35
CA ASN A 123 6.17 21.53 -3.95
C ASN A 123 4.94 21.68 -4.86
N TRP A 124 4.90 22.74 -5.63
CA TRP A 124 3.79 23.17 -6.47
C TRP A 124 3.28 22.10 -7.46
N ALA A 125 4.17 21.23 -7.95
CA ALA A 125 3.84 20.19 -8.92
C ALA A 125 2.81 19.20 -8.34
N TRP A 126 2.95 18.80 -7.08
CA TRP A 126 1.99 17.91 -6.42
C TRP A 126 0.60 18.57 -6.25
N ALA A 127 0.58 19.87 -5.93
CA ALA A 127 -0.69 20.59 -5.89
C ALA A 127 -1.32 20.74 -7.29
N LEU A 128 -0.52 20.86 -8.33
CA LEU A 128 -1.00 20.90 -9.71
C LEU A 128 -1.60 19.54 -10.14
N ASP A 129 -1.01 18.42 -9.71
CA ASP A 129 -1.54 17.10 -9.95
C ASP A 129 -2.89 16.91 -9.24
N GLU A 130 -3.02 17.35 -7.97
CA GLU A 130 -4.30 17.35 -7.26
C GLU A 130 -5.38 18.19 -7.96
N LEU A 131 -5.00 19.38 -8.45
CA LEU A 131 -5.90 20.26 -9.21
C LEU A 131 -6.27 19.69 -10.58
N ALA A 132 -5.36 18.98 -11.23
CA ALA A 132 -5.61 18.34 -12.51
C ALA A 132 -6.83 17.38 -12.46
N LEU A 133 -7.04 16.74 -11.34
CA LEU A 133 -8.15 15.81 -11.14
C LEU A 133 -9.46 16.51 -10.73
N ARG A 134 -9.39 17.70 -10.11
CA ARG A 134 -10.52 18.27 -9.34
C ARG A 134 -10.94 19.66 -9.79
N ASP A 135 -10.05 20.40 -10.45
CA ASP A 135 -10.33 21.77 -10.88
C ASP A 135 -10.96 21.81 -12.27
N ASP A 136 -11.66 22.91 -12.56
CA ASP A 136 -12.18 23.17 -13.89
C ASP A 136 -11.08 23.72 -14.84
N ASP A 137 -11.38 23.72 -16.13
CA ASP A 137 -10.43 24.17 -17.15
C ASP A 137 -10.09 25.67 -17.02
N ALA A 138 -10.98 26.48 -16.49
CA ALA A 138 -10.75 27.91 -16.29
C ALA A 138 -9.76 28.14 -15.14
N GLY A 139 -9.92 27.42 -14.03
CA GLY A 139 -9.00 27.44 -12.89
C GLY A 139 -7.59 26.97 -13.30
N LEU A 140 -7.51 25.83 -14.02
CA LEU A 140 -6.24 25.32 -14.52
C LEU A 140 -5.56 26.30 -15.50
N ARG A 141 -6.29 26.93 -16.43
CA ARG A 141 -5.73 27.94 -17.33
C ARG A 141 -5.23 29.18 -16.60
N ALA A 142 -5.88 29.56 -15.49
CA ALA A 142 -5.40 30.68 -14.68
C ALA A 142 -4.01 30.43 -14.06
N LEU A 143 -3.68 29.18 -13.78
CA LEU A 143 -2.40 28.77 -13.21
C LEU A 143 -1.24 28.73 -14.21
N ALA A 144 -1.51 28.75 -15.52
CA ALA A 144 -0.45 28.63 -16.53
C ALA A 144 0.63 29.74 -16.38
N ALA A 145 0.23 30.98 -16.19
CA ALA A 145 1.20 32.09 -16.09
C ALA A 145 2.06 31.99 -14.80
N PRO A 146 1.51 31.84 -13.59
CA PRO A 146 2.35 31.72 -12.39
C PRO A 146 3.23 30.47 -12.38
N VAL A 147 2.77 29.34 -12.91
CA VAL A 147 3.59 28.12 -12.99
C VAL A 147 4.71 28.28 -14.01
N LEU A 148 4.44 28.79 -15.22
CA LEU A 148 5.47 29.00 -16.23
C LEU A 148 6.51 30.09 -15.84
N ALA A 149 6.13 31.03 -14.97
CA ALA A 149 7.06 32.05 -14.47
C ALA A 149 8.15 31.47 -13.54
N ARG A 150 8.01 30.23 -13.09
CA ARG A 150 9.02 29.52 -12.27
C ARG A 150 10.24 29.10 -13.08
N PHE A 151 10.07 28.94 -14.38
CA PHE A 151 11.12 28.52 -15.30
C PHE A 151 11.69 29.77 -16.01
N THR A 152 12.99 29.95 -15.96
CA THR A 152 13.65 31.02 -16.73
C THR A 152 13.45 30.82 -18.23
N THR A 153 13.61 31.87 -19.02
CA THR A 153 13.43 31.80 -20.49
C THR A 153 14.73 31.50 -21.24
N ASP A 154 15.80 31.19 -20.52
CA ASP A 154 17.07 30.74 -21.11
C ASP A 154 17.04 29.23 -21.43
N ALA A 155 18.13 28.71 -21.98
CA ALA A 155 18.22 27.32 -22.40
C ALA A 155 18.08 26.34 -21.24
N GLU A 156 18.52 26.69 -20.02
CA GLU A 156 18.46 25.87 -18.85
C GLU A 156 17.01 25.77 -18.34
N GLY A 157 16.32 26.91 -18.18
CA GLY A 157 14.93 26.92 -17.75
C GLY A 157 13.96 26.28 -18.75
N GLU A 158 14.21 26.39 -20.05
CA GLU A 158 13.42 25.69 -21.07
C GLU A 158 13.67 24.16 -21.03
N ALA A 159 14.89 23.73 -20.75
CA ALA A 159 15.20 22.31 -20.56
C ALA A 159 14.54 21.75 -19.29
N GLU A 160 14.53 22.50 -18.19
CA GLU A 160 13.84 22.17 -16.96
C GLU A 160 12.32 22.07 -17.17
N LEU A 161 11.72 23.05 -17.88
CA LEU A 161 10.31 23.01 -18.25
C LEU A 161 9.99 21.76 -19.08
N ALA A 162 10.82 21.45 -20.08
CA ALA A 162 10.62 20.27 -20.93
C ALA A 162 10.71 18.96 -20.10
N ALA A 163 11.65 18.90 -19.16
CA ALA A 163 11.75 17.76 -18.22
C ALA A 163 10.50 17.64 -17.33
N THR A 164 10.04 18.75 -16.75
CA THR A 164 8.85 18.80 -15.91
C THR A 164 7.59 18.36 -16.67
N VAL A 165 7.38 18.84 -17.89
CA VAL A 165 6.26 18.47 -18.75
C VAL A 165 6.31 16.98 -19.12
N ARG A 166 7.51 16.47 -19.42
CA ARG A 166 7.71 15.04 -19.74
C ARG A 166 7.45 14.14 -18.55
N ASP A 167 7.87 14.56 -17.36
CA ASP A 167 7.83 13.75 -16.14
C ASP A 167 6.54 13.99 -15.30
N ALA A 168 5.65 14.89 -15.77
CA ALA A 168 4.38 15.22 -15.12
C ALA A 168 3.54 13.96 -14.86
N PHE A 169 3.03 13.84 -13.64
CA PHE A 169 2.15 12.73 -13.26
C PHE A 169 0.78 12.87 -13.93
N GLU A 170 0.19 14.08 -13.86
CA GLU A 170 -1.07 14.42 -14.50
C GLU A 170 -0.88 15.33 -15.71
N PRO A 171 -1.12 14.85 -16.93
CA PRO A 171 -0.85 15.61 -18.14
C PRO A 171 -1.91 16.66 -18.49
N ARG A 172 -3.09 16.67 -17.81
CA ARG A 172 -4.22 17.52 -18.18
C ARG A 172 -3.89 19.02 -18.16
N PRO A 173 -3.22 19.60 -17.16
CA PRO A 173 -2.89 21.02 -17.16
C PRO A 173 -2.00 21.41 -18.37
N TRP A 174 -0.99 20.61 -18.65
CA TRP A 174 -0.04 20.84 -19.75
C TRP A 174 -0.72 20.77 -21.13
N ARG A 175 -1.70 19.87 -21.32
CA ARG A 175 -2.49 19.80 -22.55
C ARG A 175 -3.37 21.03 -22.70
N LEU A 176 -4.05 21.47 -21.64
CA LEU A 176 -4.86 22.68 -21.64
C LEU A 176 -4.03 23.93 -21.95
N TRP A 177 -2.80 24.01 -21.44
CA TRP A 177 -1.90 25.13 -21.66
C TRP A 177 -1.27 25.12 -23.07
N ALA A 178 -1.08 23.96 -23.68
CA ALA A 178 -0.67 23.87 -25.07
C ALA A 178 -1.73 24.45 -26.03
N ASP A 179 -2.99 24.48 -25.61
CA ASP A 179 -4.13 25.05 -26.35
C ASP A 179 -4.67 26.33 -25.68
N ASP A 180 -3.82 27.02 -24.89
CA ASP A 180 -4.21 28.28 -24.25
C ASP A 180 -4.42 29.39 -25.28
N PRO A 181 -5.47 30.22 -25.13
CA PRO A 181 -5.70 31.37 -26.05
C PRO A 181 -4.56 32.37 -26.03
N ARG A 182 -3.76 32.45 -24.96
CA ARG A 182 -2.56 33.28 -24.86
C ARG A 182 -1.41 32.61 -25.63
N GLN A 183 -1.15 33.10 -26.82
CA GLN A 183 -0.19 32.49 -27.76
C GLN A 183 1.22 32.26 -27.16
N SER A 184 1.68 33.16 -26.27
CA SER A 184 2.98 33.02 -25.60
C SER A 184 3.04 31.77 -24.70
N ILE A 185 1.96 31.47 -23.97
CA ILE A 185 1.82 30.28 -23.13
C ILE A 185 1.77 29.03 -24.03
N ALA A 186 0.85 29.00 -25.00
CA ALA A 186 0.67 27.87 -25.88
C ALA A 186 1.97 27.50 -26.62
N THR A 187 2.68 28.48 -27.18
CA THR A 187 3.93 28.24 -27.90
C THR A 187 4.99 27.65 -26.99
N ARG A 188 5.14 28.18 -25.76
CA ARG A 188 6.16 27.75 -24.82
C ARG A 188 5.91 26.31 -24.38
N VAL A 189 4.67 25.95 -24.06
CA VAL A 189 4.30 24.60 -23.62
C VAL A 189 4.41 23.60 -24.77
N ARG A 190 3.97 23.93 -25.99
CA ARG A 190 4.14 23.04 -27.17
C ARG A 190 5.61 22.74 -27.43
N ARG A 191 6.48 23.74 -27.36
CA ARG A 191 7.92 23.56 -27.53
C ARG A 191 8.50 22.62 -26.47
N ALA A 192 8.06 22.73 -25.21
CA ALA A 192 8.47 21.83 -24.15
C ALA A 192 8.01 20.39 -24.41
N GLN A 193 6.79 20.21 -24.95
CA GLN A 193 6.26 18.89 -25.32
C GLN A 193 7.00 18.25 -26.50
N GLU A 194 7.43 19.04 -27.49
CA GLU A 194 8.21 18.56 -28.64
C GLU A 194 9.59 18.01 -28.24
N THR A 195 10.18 18.57 -27.18
CA THR A 195 11.50 18.17 -26.67
C THR A 195 11.45 16.91 -25.82
N GLY A 196 10.27 16.55 -25.28
CA GLY A 196 10.09 15.42 -24.38
C GLY A 196 8.76 14.72 -24.59
N CYS A 197 8.68 13.74 -25.52
CA CYS A 197 7.54 12.85 -25.56
C CYS A 197 7.40 12.06 -24.25
N PHE A 198 6.16 11.81 -23.81
CA PHE A 198 5.76 11.00 -22.66
C PHE A 198 6.47 9.64 -22.59
N ASP A 199 7.73 9.62 -22.17
CA ASP A 199 8.61 8.45 -22.19
C ASP A 199 8.51 7.62 -20.91
N ARG A 200 7.77 8.10 -19.89
CA ARG A 200 7.63 7.44 -18.60
C ARG A 200 7.04 6.03 -18.74
N TRP A 201 6.00 5.88 -19.57
CA TRP A 201 5.36 4.59 -19.83
C TRP A 201 6.20 3.66 -20.72
N GLN A 202 6.96 4.21 -21.66
CA GLN A 202 7.84 3.41 -22.53
C GLN A 202 9.03 2.84 -21.77
N ARG A 203 9.57 3.55 -20.77
CA ARG A 203 10.65 3.03 -19.92
C ARG A 203 10.22 1.85 -19.07
N GLN A 204 8.96 1.81 -18.62
CA GLN A 204 8.41 0.70 -17.83
C GLN A 204 8.11 -0.54 -18.70
N MET A 205 7.92 -0.36 -20.00
CA MET A 205 7.59 -1.44 -20.94
C MET A 205 8.80 -2.09 -21.61
N ARG A 206 10.04 -1.74 -21.25
CA ARG A 206 11.20 -2.47 -21.77
C ARG A 206 11.20 -3.89 -21.22
N PRO A 207 11.10 -4.93 -22.09
CA PRO A 207 11.12 -6.31 -21.61
C PRO A 207 12.44 -6.57 -20.90
N THR A 208 12.38 -6.87 -19.61
CA THR A 208 13.51 -7.40 -18.84
C THR A 208 13.58 -8.92 -18.94
N GLY A 209 13.24 -9.45 -20.11
CA GLY A 209 13.27 -10.87 -20.39
C GLY A 209 14.68 -11.37 -20.74
N PRO A 210 14.87 -12.69 -20.75
CA PRO A 210 16.15 -13.27 -21.14
C PRO A 210 16.50 -12.86 -22.57
N ARG A 211 17.75 -12.48 -22.77
CA ARG A 211 18.26 -12.17 -24.12
C ARG A 211 18.43 -13.47 -24.92
N PRO A 212 18.22 -13.46 -26.23
CA PRO A 212 18.50 -14.62 -27.07
C PRO A 212 19.92 -15.16 -26.83
N GLY A 213 20.05 -16.46 -26.61
CA GLY A 213 21.35 -17.13 -26.39
C GLY A 213 21.81 -17.21 -24.91
N TRP A 214 20.96 -16.82 -23.94
CA TRP A 214 21.28 -17.08 -22.53
C TRP A 214 21.23 -18.59 -22.23
N SER A 215 22.27 -19.07 -21.54
CA SER A 215 22.32 -20.42 -20.98
C SER A 215 22.02 -20.39 -19.48
N VAL A 216 21.74 -21.55 -18.88
CA VAL A 216 21.59 -21.72 -17.42
C VAL A 216 22.76 -21.09 -16.68
N ARG A 217 24.01 -21.35 -17.13
CA ARG A 217 25.22 -20.78 -16.55
C ARG A 217 25.24 -19.25 -16.61
N ALA A 218 24.87 -18.64 -17.75
CA ALA A 218 24.83 -17.19 -17.88
C ALA A 218 23.81 -16.53 -16.92
N VAL A 219 22.67 -17.20 -16.68
CA VAL A 219 21.68 -16.76 -15.69
C VAL A 219 22.27 -16.79 -14.28
N PHE A 220 22.96 -17.84 -13.89
CA PHE A 220 23.62 -17.93 -12.59
C PHE A 220 24.72 -16.89 -12.38
N GLU A 221 25.54 -16.66 -13.40
CA GLU A 221 26.57 -15.60 -13.39
C GLU A 221 25.95 -14.21 -13.21
N TRP A 222 24.82 -13.95 -13.89
CA TRP A 222 24.07 -12.69 -13.73
C TRP A 222 23.49 -12.53 -12.32
N ALA A 223 22.91 -13.59 -11.76
CA ALA A 223 22.42 -13.58 -10.39
C ALA A 223 23.53 -13.29 -9.37
N GLN A 224 24.73 -13.89 -9.58
CA GLN A 224 25.89 -13.65 -8.74
C GLN A 224 26.37 -12.19 -8.82
N GLN A 225 26.42 -11.59 -10.00
CA GLN A 225 26.71 -10.17 -10.15
C GLN A 225 25.72 -9.27 -9.41
N GLY A 226 24.46 -9.73 -9.27
CA GLY A 226 23.45 -9.04 -8.44
C GLY A 226 23.87 -9.02 -6.97
N ILE A 227 24.21 -10.16 -6.40
CA ILE A 227 24.68 -10.26 -5.01
C ILE A 227 25.88 -9.35 -4.76
N GLU A 228 26.87 -9.37 -5.64
CA GLU A 228 28.07 -8.53 -5.55
C GLU A 228 27.79 -7.02 -5.59
N ARG A 229 26.69 -6.61 -6.21
CA ARG A 229 26.24 -5.22 -6.32
C ARG A 229 25.17 -4.84 -5.29
N GLY A 230 24.80 -5.74 -4.38
CA GLY A 230 23.72 -5.55 -3.43
C GLY A 230 22.32 -5.49 -4.07
N ALA A 231 22.15 -6.08 -5.27
CA ALA A 231 20.88 -6.12 -5.99
C ALA A 231 20.26 -7.52 -5.96
N ALA A 232 18.97 -7.63 -5.64
CA ALA A 232 18.23 -8.90 -5.54
C ALA A 232 17.90 -9.49 -6.93
N LEU A 233 18.90 -9.74 -7.78
CA LEU A 233 18.71 -10.26 -9.13
C LEU A 233 18.34 -11.75 -9.18
N HIS A 234 18.42 -12.50 -8.11
CA HIS A 234 18.05 -13.91 -8.05
C HIS A 234 16.55 -14.14 -8.38
N VAL A 235 15.67 -13.18 -8.06
CA VAL A 235 14.24 -13.26 -8.37
C VAL A 235 13.97 -13.20 -9.89
N PRO A 236 14.42 -12.17 -10.65
CA PRO A 236 14.29 -12.19 -12.10
C PRO A 236 15.12 -13.29 -12.76
N ALA A 237 16.25 -13.70 -12.17
CA ALA A 237 17.07 -14.80 -12.69
C ALA A 237 16.32 -16.15 -12.63
N ALA A 238 15.57 -16.44 -11.57
CA ALA A 238 14.75 -17.65 -11.50
C ALA A 238 13.68 -17.69 -12.59
N ARG A 239 13.07 -16.55 -12.92
CA ARG A 239 12.13 -16.44 -14.06
C ARG A 239 12.82 -16.68 -15.40
N CYS A 240 14.05 -16.15 -15.57
CA CYS A 240 14.86 -16.40 -16.77
C CYS A 240 15.22 -17.88 -16.87
N LEU A 241 15.57 -18.53 -15.76
CA LEU A 241 15.83 -19.96 -15.71
C LEU A 241 14.63 -20.76 -16.22
N SER A 242 13.42 -20.44 -15.78
CA SER A 242 12.19 -21.10 -16.24
C SER A 242 11.92 -20.94 -17.75
N ALA A 243 12.54 -19.92 -18.39
CA ALA A 243 12.40 -19.69 -19.83
C ALA A 243 13.50 -20.34 -20.68
N VAL A 244 14.69 -20.61 -20.10
CA VAL A 244 15.87 -21.10 -20.84
C VAL A 244 16.25 -22.55 -20.50
N ALA A 245 15.91 -23.04 -19.30
CA ALA A 245 16.31 -24.37 -18.85
C ALA A 245 15.41 -25.46 -19.46
N GLY A 246 16.04 -26.47 -20.01
CA GLY A 246 15.40 -27.72 -20.41
C GLY A 246 15.51 -28.83 -19.35
N PRO A 247 14.84 -29.97 -19.57
CA PRO A 247 14.95 -31.11 -18.65
C PRO A 247 16.38 -31.63 -18.46
N GLU A 248 17.22 -31.46 -19.47
CA GLU A 248 18.65 -31.84 -19.47
C GLU A 248 19.48 -30.98 -18.53
N ASP A 249 19.08 -29.77 -18.24
CA ASP A 249 19.77 -28.82 -17.36
C ASP A 249 19.51 -29.08 -15.86
N ARG A 250 18.52 -29.92 -15.54
CA ARG A 250 18.16 -30.23 -14.15
C ARG A 250 19.36 -30.66 -13.27
N PRO A 251 20.28 -31.53 -13.70
CA PRO A 251 21.43 -31.88 -12.90
C PRO A 251 22.38 -30.72 -12.59
N GLU A 252 22.48 -29.75 -13.50
CA GLU A 252 23.28 -28.52 -13.28
C GLU A 252 22.58 -27.62 -12.25
N ILE A 253 21.25 -27.47 -12.35
CA ILE A 253 20.44 -26.67 -11.43
C ILE A 253 20.49 -27.25 -10.01
N LEU A 254 20.38 -28.57 -9.85
CA LEU A 254 20.49 -29.23 -8.54
C LEU A 254 21.86 -29.00 -7.91
N ARG A 255 22.95 -29.16 -8.70
CA ARG A 255 24.31 -28.85 -8.22
C ARG A 255 24.49 -27.40 -7.85
N ALA A 256 23.91 -26.48 -8.64
CA ALA A 256 23.94 -25.05 -8.33
C ALA A 256 23.22 -24.73 -7.02
N ALA A 257 22.09 -25.38 -6.72
CA ALA A 257 21.36 -25.22 -5.46
C ALA A 257 22.15 -25.77 -4.25
N GLU A 258 22.94 -26.81 -4.44
CA GLU A 258 23.75 -27.46 -3.38
C GLU A 258 25.04 -26.71 -3.07
N ASP A 259 25.88 -26.51 -4.08
CA ASP A 259 27.28 -26.05 -3.95
C ASP A 259 27.63 -24.84 -4.82
N GLY A 260 26.64 -24.21 -5.47
CA GLY A 260 26.86 -23.04 -6.32
C GLY A 260 27.25 -21.77 -5.54
N THR A 261 27.60 -20.72 -6.29
CA THR A 261 27.75 -19.37 -5.71
C THR A 261 26.45 -18.90 -5.07
N GLU A 262 26.50 -17.91 -4.19
CA GLU A 262 25.29 -17.43 -3.49
C GLU A 262 24.14 -17.08 -4.45
N GLY A 263 24.42 -16.32 -5.51
CA GLY A 263 23.43 -15.96 -6.52
C GLY A 263 22.87 -17.18 -7.27
N ALA A 264 23.73 -18.16 -7.58
CA ALA A 264 23.31 -19.40 -8.21
C ALA A 264 22.43 -20.25 -7.27
N ARG A 265 22.82 -20.39 -5.99
CA ARG A 265 22.04 -21.11 -4.98
C ARG A 265 20.64 -20.49 -4.78
N CYS A 266 20.57 -19.18 -4.57
CA CYS A 266 19.29 -18.46 -4.40
C CYS A 266 18.38 -18.65 -5.62
N THR A 267 18.95 -18.52 -6.83
CA THR A 267 18.20 -18.66 -8.08
C THR A 267 17.71 -20.09 -8.31
N ALA A 268 18.57 -21.07 -8.08
CA ALA A 268 18.26 -22.48 -8.29
C ALA A 268 17.20 -22.98 -7.28
N LEU A 269 17.35 -22.64 -5.98
CA LEU A 269 16.34 -22.99 -4.95
C LEU A 269 14.96 -22.46 -5.30
N ARG A 270 14.88 -21.17 -5.71
CA ARG A 270 13.62 -20.57 -6.13
C ARG A 270 13.02 -21.24 -7.36
N HIS A 271 13.82 -21.52 -8.39
CA HIS A 271 13.38 -22.20 -9.61
C HIS A 271 12.84 -23.61 -9.32
N LEU A 272 13.58 -24.41 -8.51
CA LEU A 272 13.15 -25.75 -8.12
C LEU A 272 11.87 -25.74 -7.29
N ALA A 273 11.71 -24.75 -6.42
CA ALA A 273 10.49 -24.57 -5.65
C ALA A 273 9.27 -24.14 -6.53
N ASP A 274 9.49 -23.22 -7.47
CA ASP A 274 8.43 -22.77 -8.38
C ASP A 274 7.95 -23.91 -9.32
N SER A 275 8.80 -24.91 -9.58
CA SER A 275 8.46 -26.15 -10.34
C SER A 275 8.00 -27.31 -9.46
N ASP A 276 7.92 -27.13 -8.14
CA ASP A 276 7.66 -28.19 -7.15
C ASP A 276 8.56 -29.44 -7.33
N ASP A 277 9.85 -29.21 -7.64
CA ASP A 277 10.81 -30.30 -7.84
C ASP A 277 10.93 -31.17 -6.57
N PRO A 278 10.91 -32.51 -6.70
CA PRO A 278 10.91 -33.41 -5.56
C PRO A 278 12.15 -33.28 -4.64
N ASP A 279 13.30 -32.85 -5.18
CA ASP A 279 14.52 -32.67 -4.40
C ASP A 279 14.60 -31.29 -3.71
N ALA A 280 13.70 -30.35 -4.06
CA ALA A 280 13.73 -28.98 -3.55
C ALA A 280 13.66 -28.92 -2.02
N LEU A 281 12.80 -29.73 -1.36
CA LEU A 281 12.64 -29.71 0.09
C LEU A 281 13.92 -30.11 0.84
N ALA A 282 14.66 -31.10 0.34
CA ALA A 282 15.91 -31.53 0.95
C ALA A 282 17.01 -30.45 0.77
N LEU A 283 17.06 -29.80 -0.40
CA LEU A 283 18.00 -28.71 -0.69
C LEU A 283 17.69 -27.46 0.15
N ILE A 284 16.41 -27.11 0.32
CA ILE A 284 15.96 -26.01 1.17
C ILE A 284 16.37 -26.26 2.63
N GLU A 285 16.11 -27.44 3.17
CA GLU A 285 16.50 -27.79 4.54
C GLU A 285 18.00 -27.67 4.76
N ARG A 286 18.79 -28.18 3.82
CA ARG A 286 20.26 -28.08 3.84
C ARG A 286 20.74 -26.63 3.73
N ALA A 287 20.12 -25.85 2.84
CA ALA A 287 20.45 -24.43 2.65
C ALA A 287 20.23 -23.61 3.91
N VAL A 288 19.17 -23.87 4.66
CA VAL A 288 18.91 -23.19 5.95
C VAL A 288 19.90 -23.62 7.02
N ALA A 289 20.34 -24.89 7.02
CA ALA A 289 21.31 -25.39 8.01
C ALA A 289 22.75 -24.88 7.79
N THR A 290 23.14 -24.61 6.54
CA THR A 290 24.56 -24.37 6.20
C THR A 290 24.78 -23.13 5.32
N GLY A 291 23.73 -22.44 4.89
CA GLY A 291 23.81 -21.30 3.96
C GLY A 291 24.24 -20.00 4.65
N SER A 292 24.70 -19.06 3.83
CA SER A 292 24.82 -17.65 4.21
C SER A 292 23.45 -17.00 4.36
N ALA A 293 23.36 -15.81 4.99
CA ALA A 293 22.09 -15.13 5.23
C ALA A 293 21.22 -14.96 3.97
N PRO A 294 21.74 -14.51 2.79
CA PRO A 294 20.97 -14.43 1.56
C PRO A 294 20.44 -15.79 1.07
N VAL A 295 21.22 -16.86 1.25
CA VAL A 295 20.83 -18.22 0.85
C VAL A 295 19.73 -18.77 1.78
N VAL A 296 19.83 -18.50 3.08
CA VAL A 296 18.79 -18.87 4.05
C VAL A 296 17.48 -18.17 3.73
N GLU A 297 17.51 -16.86 3.48
CA GLU A 297 16.32 -16.07 3.11
C GLU A 297 15.69 -16.60 1.82
N ALA A 298 16.49 -16.84 0.78
CA ALA A 298 16.01 -17.39 -0.48
C ALA A 298 15.44 -18.81 -0.33
N ALA A 299 16.02 -19.65 0.55
CA ALA A 299 15.52 -20.98 0.83
C ALA A 299 14.15 -20.95 1.56
N VAL A 300 14.00 -20.03 2.51
CA VAL A 300 12.71 -19.80 3.22
C VAL A 300 11.63 -19.32 2.25
N ASP A 301 11.94 -18.30 1.42
CA ASP A 301 11.02 -17.82 0.37
C ASP A 301 10.66 -18.93 -0.63
N ALA A 302 11.65 -19.74 -1.05
CA ALA A 302 11.43 -20.88 -1.92
C ALA A 302 10.45 -21.90 -1.30
N PHE A 303 10.61 -22.23 -0.02
CA PHE A 303 9.70 -23.15 0.66
C PHE A 303 8.24 -22.61 0.69
N GLU A 304 8.07 -21.35 1.01
CA GLU A 304 6.75 -20.72 1.04
C GLU A 304 6.05 -20.71 -0.33
N ARG A 305 6.78 -20.76 -1.40
CA ARG A 305 6.27 -20.78 -2.78
C ARG A 305 5.79 -22.16 -3.24
N MET A 306 6.37 -23.24 -2.68
CA MET A 306 6.00 -24.62 -3.07
C MET A 306 4.51 -24.88 -2.84
N ARG A 307 3.88 -25.56 -3.81
CA ARG A 307 2.44 -25.83 -3.82
C ARG A 307 2.09 -27.31 -3.63
N SER A 308 3.08 -28.17 -3.67
CA SER A 308 2.92 -29.63 -3.56
C SER A 308 2.36 -30.05 -2.18
N LEU A 309 1.63 -31.16 -2.15
CA LEU A 309 1.21 -31.79 -0.91
C LEU A 309 2.41 -32.19 -0.04
N ALA A 310 3.51 -32.59 -0.66
CA ALA A 310 4.77 -32.91 0.04
C ALA A 310 5.29 -31.70 0.84
N ALA A 311 5.16 -30.47 0.33
CA ALA A 311 5.54 -29.26 1.05
C ALA A 311 4.63 -29.04 2.28
N VAL A 312 3.33 -29.28 2.15
CA VAL A 312 2.37 -29.18 3.27
C VAL A 312 2.66 -30.25 4.34
N ASP A 313 2.96 -31.49 3.93
CA ASP A 313 3.32 -32.57 4.87
C ASP A 313 4.64 -32.26 5.58
N ARG A 314 5.60 -31.70 4.85
CA ARG A 314 6.88 -31.26 5.45
C ARG A 314 6.68 -30.10 6.42
N ALA A 315 5.76 -29.16 6.10
CA ALA A 315 5.41 -28.04 6.98
C ALA A 315 4.86 -28.53 8.34
N ARG A 316 4.04 -29.58 8.38
CA ARG A 316 3.56 -30.19 9.63
C ARG A 316 4.69 -30.69 10.52
N GLY A 317 5.74 -31.24 9.89
CA GLY A 317 6.94 -31.67 10.63
C GLY A 317 7.85 -30.53 11.06
N TRP A 318 7.89 -29.43 10.28
CA TRP A 318 8.82 -28.32 10.52
C TRP A 318 8.27 -27.20 11.41
N VAL A 319 6.96 -27.07 11.59
CA VAL A 319 6.32 -25.97 12.32
C VAL A 319 6.83 -25.77 13.76
N HIS A 320 7.41 -26.78 14.36
CA HIS A 320 7.97 -26.72 15.72
C HIS A 320 9.49 -26.42 15.75
N ARG A 321 10.11 -26.21 14.60
CA ARG A 321 11.56 -25.88 14.53
C ARG A 321 11.80 -24.46 15.06
N PRO A 322 12.92 -24.25 15.79
CA PRO A 322 13.28 -22.92 16.29
C PRO A 322 13.95 -22.03 15.24
N ASP A 323 14.21 -22.56 14.03
CA ASP A 323 14.85 -21.87 12.92
C ASP A 323 13.79 -21.21 11.98
N PRO A 324 14.22 -20.44 10.95
CA PRO A 324 13.32 -19.76 10.04
C PRO A 324 12.33 -20.68 9.30
N LEU A 325 12.64 -21.99 9.12
CA LEU A 325 11.72 -22.93 8.51
C LEU A 325 10.48 -23.20 9.40
N GLY A 326 10.60 -23.10 10.72
CA GLY A 326 9.44 -23.25 11.62
C GLY A 326 8.40 -22.17 11.39
N ALA A 327 8.81 -20.91 11.32
CA ALA A 327 7.94 -19.79 11.02
C ALA A 327 7.34 -19.88 9.60
N ALA A 328 8.17 -20.22 8.60
CA ALA A 328 7.72 -20.45 7.22
C ALA A 328 6.70 -21.60 7.12
N ALA A 329 6.91 -22.68 7.86
CA ALA A 329 6.00 -23.82 7.92
C ALA A 329 4.61 -23.40 8.44
N GLY A 330 4.56 -22.56 9.48
CA GLY A 330 3.32 -21.97 9.97
C GLY A 330 2.58 -21.19 8.86
N ARG A 331 3.30 -20.40 8.05
CA ARG A 331 2.73 -19.64 6.91
C ARG A 331 2.28 -20.57 5.78
N VAL A 332 3.04 -21.62 5.46
CA VAL A 332 2.63 -22.64 4.47
C VAL A 332 1.34 -23.32 4.89
N LEU A 333 1.21 -23.72 6.17
CA LEU A 333 -0.02 -24.30 6.70
C LEU A 333 -1.18 -23.30 6.70
N ALA A 334 -0.92 -22.04 7.01
CA ALA A 334 -1.93 -20.98 6.94
C ALA A 334 -2.46 -20.80 5.51
N CYS A 335 -1.59 -20.88 4.49
CA CYS A 335 -2.00 -20.77 3.09
C CYS A 335 -2.70 -22.02 2.55
N ARG A 336 -2.18 -23.21 2.85
CA ARG A 336 -2.50 -24.46 2.12
C ARG A 336 -2.94 -25.62 3.01
N GLY A 337 -2.77 -25.49 4.32
CA GLY A 337 -3.19 -26.51 5.29
C GLY A 337 -4.71 -26.72 5.32
N GLY A 338 -5.14 -27.83 5.87
CA GLY A 338 -6.52 -28.21 6.05
C GLY A 338 -7.02 -27.94 7.47
N LEU A 339 -8.26 -28.41 7.76
CA LEU A 339 -8.89 -28.22 9.06
C LEU A 339 -8.12 -28.88 10.21
N GLN A 340 -7.36 -29.95 9.93
CA GLN A 340 -6.49 -30.65 10.90
C GLN A 340 -5.29 -29.79 11.33
N ASP A 341 -4.95 -28.73 10.58
CA ASP A 341 -3.79 -27.88 10.86
C ASP A 341 -4.14 -26.63 11.68
N ARG A 342 -5.42 -26.49 12.12
CA ARG A 342 -5.92 -25.32 12.85
C ARG A 342 -5.09 -24.95 14.07
N ASP A 343 -4.75 -25.94 14.89
CA ASP A 343 -4.00 -25.71 16.14
C ASP A 343 -2.56 -25.26 15.85
N LEU A 344 -1.94 -25.79 14.78
CA LEU A 344 -0.61 -25.40 14.36
C LEU A 344 -0.59 -23.96 13.83
N VAL A 345 -1.57 -23.59 13.02
CA VAL A 345 -1.71 -22.21 12.50
C VAL A 345 -1.99 -21.23 13.64
N LEU A 346 -2.84 -21.60 14.60
CA LEU A 346 -3.11 -20.77 15.77
C LEU A 346 -1.87 -20.56 16.65
N ALA A 347 -1.09 -21.63 16.85
CA ALA A 347 0.16 -21.57 17.60
C ALA A 347 1.16 -20.63 16.89
N ALA A 348 1.33 -20.77 15.57
CA ALA A 348 2.19 -19.92 14.77
C ALA A 348 1.75 -18.44 14.81
N LEU A 349 0.44 -18.16 14.70
CA LEU A 349 -0.10 -16.80 14.80
C LEU A 349 0.21 -16.17 16.17
N ARG A 350 -0.01 -16.91 17.25
CA ARG A 350 0.28 -16.44 18.62
C ARG A 350 1.76 -16.20 18.84
N GLU A 351 2.62 -17.03 18.26
CA GLU A 351 4.06 -16.90 18.37
C GLU A 351 4.56 -15.67 17.60
N ALA A 352 4.12 -15.47 16.35
CA ALA A 352 4.46 -14.31 15.56
C ALA A 352 4.06 -12.98 16.26
N VAL A 353 2.83 -12.91 16.81
CA VAL A 353 2.40 -11.70 17.56
C VAL A 353 3.25 -11.47 18.82
N ARG A 354 3.63 -12.54 19.55
CA ARG A 354 4.49 -12.40 20.74
C ARG A 354 5.92 -12.02 20.44
N GLY A 355 6.49 -12.60 19.38
CA GLY A 355 7.90 -12.43 19.03
C GLY A 355 8.19 -11.18 18.21
N GLU A 356 7.33 -10.87 17.25
CA GLU A 356 7.55 -9.80 16.26
C GLU A 356 6.61 -8.59 16.45
N GLY A 357 5.55 -8.75 17.25
CA GLY A 357 4.56 -7.69 17.48
C GLY A 357 3.40 -7.66 16.48
N PRO A 358 2.43 -6.73 16.66
CA PRO A 358 1.19 -6.68 15.88
C PRO A 358 1.37 -6.10 14.46
N ASP A 359 2.53 -5.55 14.12
CA ASP A 359 2.83 -4.93 12.82
C ASP A 359 3.69 -5.83 11.92
N ALA A 360 4.03 -7.05 12.38
CA ALA A 360 4.92 -7.93 11.64
C ALA A 360 4.36 -8.30 10.26
N PRO A 361 5.15 -8.19 9.18
CA PRO A 361 4.71 -8.57 7.83
C PRO A 361 4.32 -10.04 7.73
N THR A 362 4.90 -10.90 8.56
CA THR A 362 4.62 -12.33 8.66
C THR A 362 3.18 -12.64 9.07
N LEU A 363 2.50 -11.70 9.76
CA LEU A 363 1.11 -11.86 10.21
C LEU A 363 0.09 -11.90 9.07
N TRP A 364 0.37 -11.29 7.92
CA TRP A 364 -0.60 -11.23 6.82
C TRP A 364 -1.12 -12.61 6.43
N THR A 365 -0.20 -13.52 6.18
CA THR A 365 -0.51 -14.90 5.80
C THR A 365 -1.20 -15.69 6.93
N LEU A 366 -0.74 -15.50 8.17
CA LEU A 366 -1.28 -16.22 9.33
C LEU A 366 -2.70 -15.75 9.68
N VAL A 367 -2.98 -14.46 9.55
CA VAL A 367 -4.32 -13.87 9.73
C VAL A 367 -5.29 -14.38 8.67
N ASP A 368 -4.88 -14.35 7.38
CA ASP A 368 -5.70 -14.89 6.29
C ASP A 368 -5.98 -16.38 6.51
N GLY A 369 -4.97 -17.16 6.94
CA GLY A 369 -5.10 -18.57 7.26
C GLY A 369 -6.06 -18.84 8.41
N ALA A 370 -6.02 -18.03 9.46
CA ALA A 370 -6.94 -18.14 10.58
C ALA A 370 -8.40 -17.93 10.14
N GLY A 371 -8.65 -16.93 9.29
CA GLY A 371 -9.96 -16.68 8.70
C GLY A 371 -10.41 -17.82 7.77
N ARG A 372 -9.54 -18.25 6.85
CA ARG A 372 -9.80 -19.32 5.87
C ARG A 372 -10.16 -20.65 6.56
N LEU A 373 -9.47 -20.98 7.64
CA LEU A 373 -9.69 -22.21 8.40
C LEU A 373 -10.83 -22.09 9.45
N GLY A 374 -11.40 -20.90 9.65
CA GLY A 374 -12.46 -20.66 10.63
C GLY A 374 -12.00 -20.95 12.06
N ILE A 375 -10.82 -20.45 12.47
CA ILE A 375 -10.23 -20.75 13.79
C ILE A 375 -10.87 -19.85 14.86
N ALA A 376 -12.02 -20.24 15.41
CA ALA A 376 -12.73 -19.46 16.42
C ALA A 376 -11.87 -19.15 17.67
N ALA A 377 -11.02 -20.10 18.09
CA ALA A 377 -10.07 -19.89 19.19
C ALA A 377 -8.99 -18.82 18.89
N GLY A 378 -8.89 -18.36 17.64
CA GLY A 378 -8.02 -17.27 17.20
C GLY A 378 -8.61 -15.86 17.43
N ALA A 379 -9.92 -15.73 17.67
CA ALA A 379 -10.58 -14.44 17.80
C ALA A 379 -9.90 -13.49 18.82
N PRO A 380 -9.46 -13.92 20.01
CA PRO A 380 -8.78 -13.02 20.95
C PRO A 380 -7.48 -12.42 20.42
N VAL A 381 -6.63 -13.21 19.74
CA VAL A 381 -5.38 -12.71 19.16
C VAL A 381 -5.64 -11.86 17.92
N LEU A 382 -6.63 -12.19 17.10
CA LEU A 382 -7.06 -11.37 15.96
C LEU A 382 -7.59 -10.00 16.43
N ARG A 383 -8.40 -9.96 17.51
CA ARG A 383 -8.85 -8.70 18.11
C ARG A 383 -7.67 -7.83 18.59
N HIS A 384 -6.64 -8.46 19.16
CA HIS A 384 -5.43 -7.75 19.57
C HIS A 384 -4.71 -7.17 18.35
N VAL A 385 -4.45 -7.95 17.30
CA VAL A 385 -3.83 -7.46 16.05
C VAL A 385 -4.65 -6.33 15.45
N TYR A 386 -5.98 -6.48 15.34
CA TYR A 386 -6.88 -5.43 14.83
C TYR A 386 -6.72 -4.09 15.56
N ARG A 387 -6.61 -4.14 16.90
CA ARG A 387 -6.53 -2.92 17.72
C ARG A 387 -5.16 -2.25 17.70
N GLU A 388 -4.10 -3.03 17.63
CA GLU A 388 -2.75 -2.54 17.85
C GLU A 388 -2.01 -2.23 16.55
N THR A 389 -2.32 -2.92 15.44
CA THR A 389 -1.57 -2.71 14.21
C THR A 389 -1.71 -1.28 13.68
N ALA A 390 -0.59 -0.73 13.23
CA ALA A 390 -0.53 0.54 12.52
C ALA A 390 -0.93 0.36 11.04
N SER A 391 -0.77 -0.84 10.49
CA SER A 391 -1.10 -1.16 9.10
C SER A 391 -2.61 -1.27 8.89
N SER A 392 -3.18 -0.40 8.05
CA SER A 392 -4.59 -0.47 7.65
C SER A 392 -4.88 -1.71 6.80
N HIS A 393 -3.94 -2.11 5.95
CA HIS A 393 -4.05 -3.32 5.13
C HIS A 393 -4.12 -4.60 6.00
N LEU A 394 -3.23 -4.72 7.01
CA LEU A 394 -3.29 -5.85 7.95
C LEU A 394 -4.59 -5.82 8.75
N ARG A 395 -5.08 -4.62 9.12
CA ARG A 395 -6.36 -4.47 9.82
C ARG A 395 -7.54 -4.93 8.96
N GLY A 396 -7.56 -4.61 7.66
CA GLY A 396 -8.58 -5.10 6.71
C GLY A 396 -8.61 -6.63 6.62
N ARG A 397 -7.42 -7.27 6.52
CA ARG A 397 -7.30 -8.75 6.57
C ARG A 397 -7.80 -9.32 7.90
N THR A 398 -7.46 -8.65 9.00
CA THR A 398 -7.87 -9.06 10.34
C THR A 398 -9.39 -8.92 10.54
N ALA A 399 -10.01 -7.86 10.03
CA ALA A 399 -11.45 -7.69 10.02
C ALA A 399 -12.15 -8.82 9.26
N ARG A 400 -11.62 -9.21 8.09
CA ARG A 400 -12.13 -10.36 7.33
C ARG A 400 -11.99 -11.67 8.10
N ALA A 401 -10.85 -11.88 8.76
CA ALA A 401 -10.64 -13.08 9.58
C ALA A 401 -11.58 -13.10 10.79
N LEU A 402 -11.81 -11.96 11.46
CA LEU A 402 -12.77 -11.82 12.56
C LEU A 402 -14.21 -12.09 12.10
N ALA A 403 -14.62 -11.63 10.94
CA ALA A 403 -15.94 -11.92 10.37
C ALA A 403 -16.18 -13.44 10.21
N ALA A 404 -15.11 -14.21 9.96
CA ALA A 404 -15.20 -15.67 9.82
C ALA A 404 -15.03 -16.45 11.15
N THR A 405 -14.47 -15.82 12.19
CA THR A 405 -14.04 -16.55 13.41
C THR A 405 -14.70 -16.04 14.70
N ASP A 406 -15.23 -14.82 14.70
CA ASP A 406 -15.79 -14.16 15.87
C ASP A 406 -17.30 -13.96 15.74
N PRO A 407 -18.13 -14.71 16.47
CA PRO A 407 -19.59 -14.57 16.41
C PRO A 407 -20.09 -13.16 16.79
N SER A 408 -19.31 -12.40 17.57
CA SER A 408 -19.68 -11.04 17.99
C SER A 408 -19.21 -9.97 16.99
N PHE A 409 -18.60 -10.34 15.87
CA PHE A 409 -18.07 -9.38 14.90
C PHE A 409 -19.15 -8.43 14.39
N ALA A 410 -20.32 -8.94 14.01
CA ALA A 410 -21.42 -8.17 13.44
C ALA A 410 -21.95 -7.07 14.37
N THR A 411 -22.06 -7.35 15.67
CA THR A 411 -22.56 -6.43 16.70
C THR A 411 -21.49 -5.52 17.29
N GLY A 412 -20.22 -5.87 17.11
CA GLY A 412 -19.07 -5.17 17.69
C GLY A 412 -18.20 -4.50 16.62
N PHE A 413 -17.12 -5.18 16.24
CA PHE A 413 -16.10 -4.62 15.34
C PHE A 413 -16.64 -4.15 13.98
N ALA A 414 -17.63 -4.83 13.40
CA ALA A 414 -18.19 -4.42 12.12
C ALA A 414 -18.82 -3.02 12.16
N VAL A 415 -19.35 -2.60 13.31
CA VAL A 415 -19.93 -1.26 13.46
C VAL A 415 -18.83 -0.21 13.32
N GLU A 416 -17.73 -0.32 14.07
CA GLU A 416 -16.63 0.65 13.99
C GLU A 416 -15.93 0.60 12.62
N CYS A 417 -15.79 -0.58 12.02
CA CYS A 417 -15.17 -0.79 10.71
C CYS A 417 -15.82 0.04 9.57
N LEU A 418 -17.09 0.45 9.70
CA LEU A 418 -17.75 1.30 8.71
C LEU A 418 -17.12 2.71 8.58
N TRP A 419 -16.36 3.15 9.56
CA TRP A 419 -15.66 4.44 9.56
C TRP A 419 -14.14 4.28 9.37
N ASP A 420 -13.63 3.07 9.13
CA ASP A 420 -12.20 2.82 8.93
C ASP A 420 -11.66 3.49 7.65
N CYS A 421 -10.37 3.81 7.63
CA CYS A 421 -9.72 4.38 6.44
C CYS A 421 -9.60 3.37 5.29
N GLU A 422 -9.49 2.07 5.61
CA GLU A 422 -9.25 1.00 4.65
C GLU A 422 -10.55 0.54 3.99
N GLU A 423 -10.59 0.54 2.64
CA GLU A 423 -11.80 0.16 1.89
C GLU A 423 -12.21 -1.29 2.13
N THR A 424 -11.24 -2.22 2.21
CA THR A 424 -11.56 -3.64 2.46
C THR A 424 -12.16 -3.86 3.85
N THR A 425 -11.78 -3.04 4.83
CA THR A 425 -12.38 -3.04 6.17
C THR A 425 -13.82 -2.55 6.10
N ARG A 426 -14.09 -1.44 5.39
CA ARG A 426 -15.46 -0.93 5.20
C ARG A 426 -16.33 -1.88 4.39
N GLU A 427 -15.78 -2.54 3.37
CA GLU A 427 -16.49 -3.54 2.56
C GLU A 427 -16.98 -4.70 3.42
N ILE A 428 -16.10 -5.30 4.23
CA ILE A 428 -16.45 -6.38 5.15
C ILE A 428 -17.50 -5.90 6.18
N ALA A 429 -17.31 -4.72 6.73
CA ALA A 429 -18.27 -4.12 7.65
C ALA A 429 -19.66 -3.94 7.01
N ALA A 430 -19.71 -3.42 5.79
CA ALA A 430 -20.97 -3.24 5.05
C ALA A 430 -21.72 -4.56 4.84
N ARG A 431 -21.00 -5.67 4.67
CA ARG A 431 -21.60 -7.01 4.51
C ARG A 431 -22.13 -7.61 5.82
N HIS A 432 -21.54 -7.25 6.97
CA HIS A 432 -21.76 -7.96 8.23
C HIS A 432 -22.38 -7.13 9.33
N ALA A 433 -22.21 -5.79 9.37
CA ALA A 433 -22.70 -4.95 10.47
C ALA A 433 -24.20 -5.09 10.67
N GLU A 434 -24.65 -5.20 11.92
CA GLU A 434 -26.07 -5.25 12.25
C GLU A 434 -26.74 -3.91 11.98
N THR A 435 -27.88 -3.94 11.30
CA THR A 435 -28.64 -2.76 10.88
C THR A 435 -29.72 -2.34 11.89
N GLY A 436 -29.72 -2.88 13.09
CA GLY A 436 -30.63 -2.49 14.17
C GLY A 436 -30.37 -1.10 14.76
N ASP A 437 -29.16 -0.57 14.60
CA ASP A 437 -28.80 0.79 15.02
C ASP A 437 -28.99 1.76 13.82
N THR A 438 -29.78 2.81 14.03
CA THR A 438 -30.04 3.84 13.01
C THR A 438 -28.76 4.51 12.51
N ARG A 439 -27.76 4.69 13.38
CA ARG A 439 -26.44 5.24 13.01
C ARG A 439 -25.72 4.37 11.98
N VAL A 440 -25.85 3.06 12.09
CA VAL A 440 -25.28 2.11 11.11
C VAL A 440 -25.97 2.27 9.76
N VAL A 441 -27.30 2.31 9.75
CA VAL A 441 -28.10 2.50 8.53
C VAL A 441 -27.78 3.84 7.86
N ASP A 442 -27.69 4.92 8.61
CA ASP A 442 -27.34 6.24 8.09
C ASP A 442 -25.92 6.28 7.55
N ARG A 443 -24.98 5.58 8.21
CA ARG A 443 -23.61 5.45 7.69
C ARG A 443 -23.56 4.66 6.39
N LEU A 444 -24.27 3.55 6.29
CA LEU A 444 -24.38 2.76 5.07
C LEU A 444 -24.95 3.60 3.92
N ARG A 445 -26.01 4.39 4.15
CA ARG A 445 -26.57 5.31 3.14
C ARG A 445 -25.54 6.34 2.69
N ARG A 446 -24.80 6.95 3.62
CA ARG A 446 -23.72 7.89 3.28
C ARG A 446 -22.64 7.25 2.42
N LEU A 447 -22.21 6.03 2.74
CA LEU A 447 -21.22 5.29 1.94
C LEU A 447 -21.75 4.97 0.53
N ALA A 448 -23.04 4.63 0.39
CA ALA A 448 -23.66 4.38 -0.92
C ALA A 448 -23.72 5.62 -1.81
N ALA A 449 -23.91 6.80 -1.19
CA ALA A 449 -24.05 8.08 -1.87
C ALA A 449 -22.71 8.83 -2.07
N ASP A 450 -21.65 8.41 -1.41
CA ASP A 450 -20.35 9.08 -1.46
C ASP A 450 -19.66 8.85 -2.81
N PRO A 451 -19.43 9.89 -3.64
CA PRO A 451 -18.80 9.74 -4.95
C PRO A 451 -17.32 9.35 -4.88
N ALA A 452 -16.67 9.54 -3.73
CA ALA A 452 -15.28 9.18 -3.50
C ALA A 452 -15.12 7.79 -2.84
N GLU A 453 -16.21 7.06 -2.61
CA GLU A 453 -16.14 5.72 -2.04
C GLU A 453 -15.87 4.68 -3.12
N GLU A 454 -15.11 3.65 -2.77
CA GLU A 454 -14.76 2.54 -3.66
C GLU A 454 -16.00 1.74 -4.11
N ALA A 455 -15.96 1.27 -5.36
CA ALA A 455 -17.08 0.58 -6.00
C ALA A 455 -17.49 -0.70 -5.26
N GLU A 456 -16.51 -1.41 -4.68
CA GLU A 456 -16.70 -2.63 -3.90
C GLU A 456 -17.48 -2.36 -2.62
N VAL A 457 -17.15 -1.28 -1.90
CA VAL A 457 -17.87 -0.83 -0.70
C VAL A 457 -19.28 -0.44 -1.06
N GLN A 458 -19.46 0.40 -2.09
CA GLN A 458 -20.78 0.81 -2.55
C GLN A 458 -21.66 -0.39 -2.96
N THR A 459 -21.06 -1.38 -3.63
CA THR A 459 -21.75 -2.62 -4.03
C THR A 459 -22.18 -3.43 -2.81
N ALA A 460 -21.29 -3.60 -1.83
CA ALA A 460 -21.61 -4.29 -0.58
C ALA A 460 -22.76 -3.60 0.17
N VAL A 461 -22.72 -2.27 0.24
CA VAL A 461 -23.77 -1.47 0.90
C VAL A 461 -25.12 -1.61 0.18
N ARG A 462 -25.15 -1.43 -1.16
CA ARG A 462 -26.40 -1.55 -1.96
C ARG A 462 -27.04 -2.94 -1.84
N GLY A 463 -26.21 -3.99 -1.73
CA GLY A 463 -26.69 -5.36 -1.48
C GLY A 463 -27.39 -5.54 -0.12
N ARG A 464 -27.15 -4.62 0.85
CA ARG A 464 -27.71 -4.70 2.21
C ARG A 464 -28.94 -3.84 2.44
N ILE A 465 -28.92 -2.61 1.96
CA ILE A 465 -30.01 -1.64 2.23
C ILE A 465 -31.05 -1.55 1.09
N GLY A 466 -30.83 -2.30 0.00
CA GLY A 466 -31.69 -2.25 -1.18
C GLY A 466 -31.55 -0.94 -1.99
N PRO A 467 -32.11 -0.87 -3.19
CA PRO A 467 -32.24 0.40 -3.90
C PRO A 467 -33.16 1.31 -3.08
N GLU A 468 -32.74 2.57 -2.84
CA GLU A 468 -33.63 3.57 -2.30
C GLU A 468 -34.87 3.66 -3.22
N GLU A 469 -36.07 3.52 -2.66
CA GLU A 469 -37.27 4.01 -3.31
C GLU A 469 -37.07 5.53 -3.48
N THR A 470 -36.74 5.92 -4.70
CA THR A 470 -36.69 7.33 -5.10
C THR A 470 -38.08 7.89 -4.89
N THR A 471 -38.29 8.45 -3.72
CA THR A 471 -39.52 9.25 -3.49
C THR A 471 -39.36 10.50 -4.36
N VAL A 472 -40.08 10.49 -5.46
CA VAL A 472 -40.26 11.60 -6.41
C VAL A 472 -40.97 12.79 -5.73
#